data_3869082586eef2665210b8aab4812027
#
_entry.id   3869082586eef2665210b8aab4812027
#
_cell.length_a   1.000
_cell.length_b   1.000
_cell.length_c   1.000
_cell.angle_alpha   90.00
_cell.angle_beta   90.00
_cell.angle_gamma   90.00
#
_symmetry.space_group_name_H-M   'P 1'
#
loop_
_entity.id
_entity.type
_entity.pdbx_description
1 polymer ?
#
loop_
_entity_poly.entity_id
_entity_poly.type
_entity_poly.pdbx_seq_one_letter_code
_entity_poly.pdbx_strand_id
1 'polypeptide(L)'
;IGSAENDLFKEYSKVSAIKGKYLYDLNNKLATVKTSADSTAIRNEIIKGNKELQAYRDAIVTKNPTSLLAMLFTVMKRPEAPAIPIVNGKPDSLYPYRFVKDHYWDDVNFFDDRLLRTPFFEPKMDDYFKYQVSPEPDSIIKEVKFMLLSGRTGKEIFPYMLTKFTNKYVNPEYMGQDKVFLYLFNEFYSKGDTVFLNDASRKMIFERAYSLMANQLGEPAAVLNLTDTLGVVKPLYAVDAKFTMVVFWDPHCGHCKEQIPSGLVLTQLASNDTTYVTPTLETPQAKVVVIEELTGARCTNCPK
;
A
#
# COMPACT_ATOMS: atom_id res chain seq x y z
N ILE A 1 -25.29 35.71 -5.53
CA ILE A 1 -25.42 34.32 -5.11
C ILE A 1 -25.23 33.33 -6.27
N GLY A 2 -24.69 33.58 -7.39
CA GLY A 2 -24.29 32.62 -8.40
C GLY A 2 -22.78 32.61 -8.50
N SER A 3 -22.14 31.44 -8.46
CA SER A 3 -20.73 31.34 -8.82
C SER A 3 -20.64 30.67 -10.19
N ALA A 4 -19.70 31.11 -11.02
CA ALA A 4 -19.46 30.51 -12.33
C ALA A 4 -19.22 28.98 -12.23
N GLU A 5 -18.62 28.51 -11.14
CA GLU A 5 -18.43 27.09 -10.83
C GLU A 5 -19.77 26.36 -10.66
N ASN A 6 -20.71 26.94 -9.90
CA ASN A 6 -22.02 26.34 -9.71
C ASN A 6 -22.86 26.32 -10.98
N ASP A 7 -22.75 27.35 -11.81
CA ASP A 7 -23.46 27.41 -13.10
C ASP A 7 -22.89 26.34 -14.05
N LEU A 8 -21.57 26.21 -14.13
CA LEU A 8 -20.91 25.16 -14.92
C LEU A 8 -21.32 23.76 -14.44
N PHE A 9 -21.32 23.53 -13.12
CA PHE A 9 -21.75 22.26 -12.54
C PHE A 9 -23.21 21.95 -12.84
N LYS A 10 -24.09 22.95 -12.77
CA LYS A 10 -25.53 22.82 -13.09
C LYS A 10 -25.76 22.45 -14.53
N GLU A 11 -25.03 23.07 -15.47
CA GLU A 11 -25.07 22.73 -16.88
C GLU A 11 -24.61 21.30 -17.14
N TYR A 12 -23.45 20.93 -16.58
CA TYR A 12 -22.95 19.56 -16.67
C TYR A 12 -23.96 18.54 -16.13
N SER A 13 -24.54 18.83 -14.95
CA SER A 13 -25.48 17.92 -14.29
C SER A 13 -26.72 17.64 -15.17
N LYS A 14 -27.22 18.65 -15.88
CA LYS A 14 -28.34 18.49 -16.84
C LYS A 14 -27.95 17.54 -17.98
N VAL A 15 -26.79 17.80 -18.61
CA VAL A 15 -26.32 16.97 -19.73
C VAL A 15 -26.01 15.54 -19.26
N SER A 16 -25.37 15.42 -18.13
CA SER A 16 -25.01 14.12 -17.53
C SER A 16 -26.27 13.30 -17.17
N ALA A 17 -27.30 13.93 -16.63
CA ALA A 17 -28.57 13.26 -16.33
C ALA A 17 -29.26 12.71 -17.56
N ILE A 18 -29.34 13.52 -18.66
CA ILE A 18 -29.93 13.10 -19.91
C ILE A 18 -29.15 11.94 -20.53
N LYS A 19 -27.84 12.10 -20.68
CA LYS A 19 -26.95 11.07 -21.25
C LYS A 19 -26.87 9.81 -20.37
N GLY A 20 -26.83 9.98 -19.06
CA GLY A 20 -26.84 8.86 -18.09
C GLY A 20 -28.12 8.04 -18.19
N LYS A 21 -29.29 8.68 -18.29
CA LYS A 21 -30.56 7.99 -18.51
C LYS A 21 -30.57 7.22 -19.83
N TYR A 22 -30.12 7.85 -20.91
CA TYR A 22 -30.02 7.21 -22.22
C TYR A 22 -29.14 5.95 -22.18
N LEU A 23 -27.94 6.05 -21.59
CA LEU A 23 -27.03 4.92 -21.46
C LEU A 23 -27.58 3.83 -20.54
N TYR A 24 -28.29 4.19 -19.48
CA TYR A 24 -28.95 3.25 -18.60
C TYR A 24 -30.04 2.45 -19.34
N ASP A 25 -30.86 3.14 -20.12
CA ASP A 25 -31.92 2.51 -20.92
C ASP A 25 -31.33 1.55 -21.98
N LEU A 26 -30.21 1.92 -22.62
CA LEU A 26 -29.49 1.04 -23.55
C LEU A 26 -28.92 -0.21 -22.85
N ASN A 27 -28.34 -0.07 -21.64
CA ASN A 27 -27.83 -1.21 -20.89
C ASN A 27 -28.97 -2.18 -20.48
N ASN A 28 -30.13 -1.65 -20.08
CA ASN A 28 -31.31 -2.46 -19.80
C ASN A 28 -31.81 -3.21 -21.05
N LYS A 29 -31.84 -2.55 -22.21
CA LYS A 29 -32.14 -3.20 -23.48
C LYS A 29 -31.14 -4.29 -23.82
N LEU A 30 -29.83 -4.04 -23.62
CA LEU A 30 -28.77 -5.02 -23.88
C LEU A 30 -28.94 -6.29 -23.05
N ALA A 31 -29.42 -6.16 -21.81
CA ALA A 31 -29.66 -7.31 -20.92
C ALA A 31 -30.83 -8.21 -21.37
N THR A 32 -31.77 -7.67 -22.20
CA THR A 32 -32.97 -8.38 -22.62
C THR A 32 -32.92 -8.88 -24.07
N VAL A 33 -31.98 -8.42 -24.86
CA VAL A 33 -31.81 -8.79 -26.27
C VAL A 33 -31.32 -10.20 -26.45
N LYS A 34 -31.93 -10.95 -27.35
CA LYS A 34 -31.62 -12.35 -27.62
C LYS A 34 -30.78 -12.58 -28.87
N THR A 35 -30.69 -11.62 -29.80
CA THR A 35 -29.99 -11.76 -31.07
C THR A 35 -28.58 -11.15 -30.99
N SER A 36 -27.61 -11.77 -31.65
CA SER A 36 -26.22 -11.27 -31.68
C SER A 36 -26.11 -9.92 -32.44
N ALA A 37 -26.88 -9.76 -33.52
CA ALA A 37 -26.89 -8.53 -34.34
C ALA A 37 -27.38 -7.32 -33.53
N ASP A 38 -28.53 -7.48 -32.85
CA ASP A 38 -29.09 -6.39 -32.03
C ASP A 38 -28.20 -6.07 -30.81
N SER A 39 -27.59 -7.09 -30.20
CA SER A 39 -26.59 -6.88 -29.13
C SER A 39 -25.42 -6.03 -29.62
N THR A 40 -24.92 -6.28 -30.83
CA THR A 40 -23.80 -5.52 -31.41
C THR A 40 -24.21 -4.09 -31.69
N ALA A 41 -25.40 -3.87 -32.24
CA ALA A 41 -25.92 -2.52 -32.51
C ALA A 41 -26.02 -1.70 -31.19
N ILE A 42 -26.64 -2.28 -30.16
CA ILE A 42 -26.80 -1.60 -28.87
C ILE A 42 -25.44 -1.32 -28.22
N ARG A 43 -24.47 -2.24 -28.28
CA ARG A 43 -23.09 -2.01 -27.77
C ARG A 43 -22.44 -0.83 -28.50
N ASN A 44 -22.58 -0.74 -29.79
CA ASN A 44 -22.06 0.38 -30.60
C ASN A 44 -22.69 1.72 -30.18
N GLU A 45 -24.00 1.75 -29.91
CA GLU A 45 -24.67 2.93 -29.39
C GLU A 45 -24.18 3.33 -28.00
N ILE A 46 -23.96 2.36 -27.10
CA ILE A 46 -23.38 2.59 -25.76
C ILE A 46 -21.96 3.19 -25.89
N ILE A 47 -21.11 2.61 -26.76
CA ILE A 47 -19.77 3.11 -27.03
C ILE A 47 -19.81 4.55 -27.54
N LYS A 48 -20.73 4.82 -28.51
CA LYS A 48 -20.92 6.18 -29.05
C LYS A 48 -21.37 7.16 -27.97
N GLY A 49 -22.37 6.80 -27.18
CA GLY A 49 -22.87 7.64 -26.08
C GLY A 49 -21.81 7.95 -25.01
N ASN A 50 -21.00 6.97 -24.65
CA ASN A 50 -19.88 7.17 -23.74
C ASN A 50 -18.81 8.11 -24.33
N LYS A 51 -18.47 7.95 -25.62
CA LYS A 51 -17.52 8.84 -26.30
C LYS A 51 -18.05 10.29 -26.37
N GLU A 52 -19.33 10.47 -26.63
CA GLU A 52 -19.93 11.80 -26.64
C GLU A 52 -19.91 12.46 -25.26
N LEU A 53 -20.18 11.70 -24.18
CA LEU A 53 -20.09 12.20 -22.82
C LEU A 53 -18.65 12.55 -22.45
N GLN A 54 -17.68 11.72 -22.85
CA GLN A 54 -16.27 11.99 -22.63
C GLN A 54 -15.80 13.24 -23.38
N ALA A 55 -16.18 13.37 -24.66
CA ALA A 55 -15.87 14.58 -25.47
C ALA A 55 -16.45 15.85 -24.82
N TYR A 56 -17.63 15.76 -24.22
CA TYR A 56 -18.24 16.89 -23.52
C TYR A 56 -17.43 17.26 -22.25
N ARG A 57 -16.96 16.27 -21.49
CA ARG A 57 -16.07 16.49 -20.33
C ARG A 57 -14.73 17.10 -20.75
N ASP A 58 -14.13 16.59 -21.81
CA ASP A 58 -12.87 17.11 -22.36
C ASP A 58 -13.02 18.57 -22.84
N ALA A 59 -14.17 18.91 -23.42
CA ALA A 59 -14.49 20.29 -23.82
C ALA A 59 -14.60 21.22 -22.59
N ILE A 60 -15.15 20.75 -21.47
CA ILE A 60 -15.19 21.51 -20.22
C ILE A 60 -13.78 21.75 -19.69
N VAL A 61 -12.93 20.70 -19.65
CA VAL A 61 -11.54 20.79 -19.23
C VAL A 61 -10.78 21.82 -20.07
N THR A 62 -10.94 21.78 -21.39
CA THR A 62 -10.26 22.69 -22.30
C THR A 62 -10.71 24.15 -22.14
N LYS A 63 -12.03 24.36 -21.97
CA LYS A 63 -12.60 25.72 -21.85
C LYS A 63 -12.43 26.33 -20.46
N ASN A 64 -12.42 25.52 -19.42
CA ASN A 64 -12.39 25.95 -18.02
C ASN A 64 -11.32 25.20 -17.21
N PRO A 65 -10.02 25.26 -17.59
CA PRO A 65 -8.97 24.40 -17.05
C PRO A 65 -8.72 24.59 -15.55
N THR A 66 -9.08 25.75 -14.99
CA THR A 66 -8.91 26.07 -13.56
C THR A 66 -10.13 25.75 -12.71
N SER A 67 -11.24 25.30 -13.34
CA SER A 67 -12.46 24.98 -12.60
C SER A 67 -12.32 23.71 -11.79
N LEU A 68 -13.08 23.63 -10.69
CA LEU A 68 -13.16 22.41 -9.87
C LEU A 68 -13.68 21.23 -10.70
N LEU A 69 -14.63 21.49 -11.60
CA LEU A 69 -15.20 20.46 -12.46
C LEU A 69 -14.19 19.90 -13.47
N ALA A 70 -13.32 20.76 -14.04
CA ALA A 70 -12.22 20.31 -14.90
C ALA A 70 -11.26 19.41 -14.13
N MET A 71 -10.87 19.80 -12.92
CA MET A 71 -10.03 18.99 -12.06
C MET A 71 -10.67 17.64 -11.71
N LEU A 72 -11.97 17.59 -11.41
CA LEU A 72 -12.71 16.33 -11.21
C LEU A 72 -12.57 15.41 -12.42
N PHE A 73 -12.76 15.93 -13.64
CA PHE A 73 -12.69 15.12 -14.85
C PHE A 73 -11.27 14.62 -15.14
N THR A 74 -10.25 15.42 -14.87
CA THR A 74 -8.86 14.98 -15.03
C THR A 74 -8.50 13.89 -14.04
N VAL A 75 -8.92 14.00 -12.77
CA VAL A 75 -8.69 12.96 -11.77
C VAL A 75 -9.43 11.65 -12.10
N MET A 76 -10.64 11.74 -12.65
CA MET A 76 -11.42 10.57 -13.06
C MET A 76 -10.86 9.85 -14.28
N LYS A 77 -10.06 10.54 -15.10
CA LYS A 77 -9.52 9.99 -16.34
C LYS A 77 -8.58 8.84 -16.05
N ARG A 78 -8.73 7.77 -16.82
CA ARG A 78 -7.80 6.63 -16.83
C ARG A 78 -7.11 6.60 -18.19
N PRO A 79 -5.77 6.43 -18.24
CA PRO A 79 -5.07 6.30 -19.51
C PRO A 79 -5.52 5.05 -20.24
N GLU A 80 -5.73 5.17 -21.54
CA GLU A 80 -6.03 4.06 -22.43
C GLU A 80 -4.81 3.78 -23.29
N ALA A 81 -4.30 2.56 -23.24
CA ALA A 81 -3.15 2.18 -24.03
C ALA A 81 -3.52 2.17 -25.54
N PRO A 82 -2.64 2.71 -26.40
CA PRO A 82 -2.80 2.59 -27.85
C PRO A 82 -2.68 1.12 -28.29
N ALA A 83 -2.77 0.90 -29.60
CA ALA A 83 -2.62 -0.44 -30.16
C ALA A 83 -1.34 -1.13 -29.68
N ILE A 84 -1.43 -2.43 -29.38
CA ILE A 84 -0.30 -3.22 -28.86
C ILE A 84 0.81 -3.29 -29.92
N PRO A 85 2.03 -2.83 -29.63
CA PRO A 85 3.14 -2.90 -30.58
C PRO A 85 3.62 -4.35 -30.79
N ILE A 86 4.12 -4.61 -31.97
CA ILE A 86 4.77 -5.88 -32.30
C ILE A 86 6.28 -5.72 -32.07
N VAL A 87 6.83 -6.47 -31.12
CA VAL A 87 8.26 -6.49 -30.79
C VAL A 87 8.81 -7.88 -31.13
N ASN A 88 9.87 -7.96 -31.94
CA ASN A 88 10.46 -9.22 -32.39
C ASN A 88 9.43 -10.22 -33.00
N GLY A 89 8.47 -9.70 -33.77
CA GLY A 89 7.46 -10.51 -34.44
C GLY A 89 6.33 -11.01 -33.52
N LYS A 90 6.28 -10.59 -32.25
CA LYS A 90 5.23 -10.97 -31.30
C LYS A 90 4.58 -9.73 -30.67
N PRO A 91 3.25 -9.77 -30.40
CA PRO A 91 2.59 -8.69 -29.67
C PRO A 91 3.17 -8.57 -28.26
N ASP A 92 3.49 -7.35 -27.85
CA ASP A 92 3.94 -7.07 -26.49
C ASP A 92 2.73 -7.00 -25.53
N SER A 93 2.35 -8.12 -24.97
CA SER A 93 1.18 -8.23 -24.09
C SER A 93 1.26 -7.41 -22.80
N LEU A 94 2.47 -7.01 -22.36
CA LEU A 94 2.67 -6.18 -21.17
C LEU A 94 2.65 -4.68 -21.47
N TYR A 95 2.65 -4.30 -22.75
CA TYR A 95 2.64 -2.90 -23.15
C TYR A 95 1.45 -2.11 -22.58
N PRO A 96 0.20 -2.60 -22.62
CA PRO A 96 -0.93 -1.87 -22.06
C PRO A 96 -0.77 -1.59 -20.55
N TYR A 97 -0.26 -2.57 -19.81
CA TYR A 97 0.00 -2.41 -18.37
C TYR A 97 1.07 -1.32 -18.12
N ARG A 98 2.21 -1.41 -18.81
CA ARG A 98 3.27 -0.40 -18.66
C ARG A 98 2.79 0.99 -19.05
N PHE A 99 2.09 1.10 -20.18
CA PHE A 99 1.54 2.37 -20.65
C PHE A 99 0.59 2.98 -19.61
N VAL A 100 -0.36 2.20 -19.10
CA VAL A 100 -1.31 2.69 -18.08
C VAL A 100 -0.58 3.12 -16.81
N LYS A 101 0.43 2.37 -16.37
CA LYS A 101 1.23 2.71 -15.19
C LYS A 101 1.99 4.02 -15.38
N ASP A 102 2.69 4.17 -16.52
CA ASP A 102 3.55 5.30 -16.80
C ASP A 102 2.76 6.60 -16.96
N HIS A 103 1.52 6.51 -17.48
CA HIS A 103 0.63 7.65 -17.72
C HIS A 103 -0.48 7.85 -16.69
N TYR A 104 -0.44 7.10 -15.57
CA TYR A 104 -1.55 7.08 -14.60
C TYR A 104 -1.84 8.43 -13.96
N TRP A 105 -0.81 9.25 -13.80
CA TRP A 105 -0.83 10.51 -13.09
C TRP A 105 -0.63 11.74 -13.99
N ASP A 106 -0.49 11.59 -15.29
CA ASP A 106 -0.16 12.68 -16.23
C ASP A 106 -1.11 13.87 -16.13
N ASP A 107 -2.39 13.61 -15.96
CA ASP A 107 -3.41 14.66 -15.90
C ASP A 107 -3.68 15.18 -14.47
N VAL A 108 -2.97 14.68 -13.44
CA VAL A 108 -3.23 15.02 -12.04
C VAL A 108 -2.28 16.10 -11.55
N ASN A 109 -2.84 17.25 -11.17
CA ASN A 109 -2.05 18.34 -10.60
C ASN A 109 -1.93 18.21 -9.07
N PHE A 110 -0.84 17.62 -8.60
CA PHE A 110 -0.54 17.44 -7.18
C PHE A 110 -0.27 18.74 -6.40
N PHE A 111 -0.20 19.90 -7.06
CA PHE A 111 -0.06 21.19 -6.37
C PHE A 111 -1.41 21.78 -5.95
N ASP A 112 -2.52 21.18 -6.34
CA ASP A 112 -3.86 21.68 -6.08
C ASP A 112 -4.50 20.95 -4.91
N ASP A 113 -4.52 21.59 -3.73
CA ASP A 113 -5.11 21.03 -2.51
C ASP A 113 -6.61 20.70 -2.65
N ARG A 114 -7.30 21.26 -3.65
CA ARG A 114 -8.70 20.95 -3.93
C ARG A 114 -8.91 19.49 -4.35
N LEU A 115 -7.85 18.78 -4.78
CA LEU A 115 -7.89 17.34 -5.05
C LEU A 115 -8.44 16.54 -3.87
N LEU A 116 -8.08 16.94 -2.65
CA LEU A 116 -8.54 16.27 -1.43
C LEU A 116 -10.05 16.41 -1.17
N ARG A 117 -10.69 17.40 -1.78
CA ARG A 117 -12.13 17.63 -1.69
C ARG A 117 -12.91 16.86 -2.76
N THR A 118 -12.20 16.12 -3.61
CA THR A 118 -12.83 15.28 -4.63
C THR A 118 -13.01 13.85 -4.12
N PRO A 119 -14.12 13.17 -4.45
CA PRO A 119 -14.33 11.78 -4.03
C PRO A 119 -13.52 10.77 -4.88
N PHE A 120 -12.68 11.24 -5.81
CA PHE A 120 -12.01 10.39 -6.79
C PHE A 120 -10.51 10.25 -6.56
N PHE A 121 -9.86 11.23 -5.91
CA PHE A 121 -8.40 11.23 -5.73
C PHE A 121 -7.93 10.07 -4.85
N GLU A 122 -8.55 9.90 -3.69
CA GLU A 122 -8.18 8.82 -2.76
C GLU A 122 -8.42 7.42 -3.35
N PRO A 123 -9.60 7.11 -3.93
CA PRO A 123 -9.80 5.82 -4.60
C PRO A 123 -8.85 5.61 -5.79
N LYS A 124 -8.53 6.65 -6.56
CA LYS A 124 -7.55 6.56 -7.65
C LYS A 124 -6.16 6.19 -7.13
N MET A 125 -5.75 6.77 -6.00
CA MET A 125 -4.48 6.44 -5.34
C MET A 125 -4.48 5.00 -4.81
N ASP A 126 -5.55 4.56 -4.17
CA ASP A 126 -5.68 3.20 -3.66
C ASP A 126 -5.68 2.17 -4.80
N ASP A 127 -6.39 2.42 -5.90
CA ASP A 127 -6.38 1.60 -7.12
C ASP A 127 -4.96 1.53 -7.73
N TYR A 128 -4.22 2.65 -7.76
CA TYR A 128 -2.85 2.66 -8.26
C TYR A 128 -1.94 1.72 -7.49
N PHE A 129 -1.91 1.85 -6.17
CA PHE A 129 -1.07 0.98 -5.33
C PHE A 129 -1.53 -0.48 -5.32
N LYS A 130 -2.81 -0.74 -5.56
CA LYS A 130 -3.36 -2.09 -5.60
C LYS A 130 -3.10 -2.80 -6.92
N TYR A 131 -3.18 -2.09 -8.06
CA TYR A 131 -3.20 -2.73 -9.38
C TYR A 131 -1.98 -2.40 -10.25
N GLN A 132 -1.26 -1.30 -9.98
CA GLN A 132 -0.16 -0.82 -10.82
C GLN A 132 1.21 -0.90 -10.14
N VAL A 133 1.25 -1.03 -8.81
CA VAL A 133 2.50 -1.07 -8.04
C VAL A 133 2.75 -2.48 -7.54
N SER A 134 3.97 -2.98 -7.75
CA SER A 134 4.40 -4.25 -7.14
C SER A 134 4.35 -4.14 -5.60
N PRO A 135 3.95 -5.21 -4.89
CA PRO A 135 3.95 -5.23 -3.43
C PRO A 135 5.36 -5.18 -2.80
N GLU A 136 6.40 -5.27 -3.61
CA GLU A 136 7.79 -5.16 -3.18
C GLU A 136 8.08 -3.78 -2.54
N PRO A 137 8.73 -3.72 -1.36
CA PRO A 137 8.95 -2.47 -0.64
C PRO A 137 9.64 -1.38 -1.47
N ASP A 138 10.65 -1.73 -2.26
CA ASP A 138 11.39 -0.76 -3.09
C ASP A 138 10.54 -0.19 -4.22
N SER A 139 9.66 -0.99 -4.80
CA SER A 139 8.67 -0.53 -5.79
C SER A 139 7.67 0.45 -5.18
N ILE A 140 7.18 0.14 -3.98
CA ILE A 140 6.27 1.02 -3.24
C ILE A 140 6.97 2.33 -2.89
N ILE A 141 8.20 2.27 -2.36
CA ILE A 141 9.01 3.45 -2.00
C ILE A 141 9.19 4.38 -3.19
N LYS A 142 9.48 3.83 -4.37
CA LYS A 142 9.64 4.63 -5.60
C LYS A 142 8.39 5.45 -5.91
N GLU A 143 7.22 4.83 -5.85
CA GLU A 143 5.96 5.49 -6.18
C GLU A 143 5.51 6.46 -5.07
N VAL A 144 5.67 6.09 -3.80
CA VAL A 144 5.42 6.97 -2.65
C VAL A 144 6.31 8.22 -2.71
N LYS A 145 7.60 8.04 -3.01
CA LYS A 145 8.54 9.15 -3.22
C LYS A 145 8.07 10.09 -4.32
N PHE A 146 7.71 9.54 -5.48
CA PHE A 146 7.20 10.31 -6.60
C PHE A 146 6.00 11.17 -6.18
N MET A 147 4.98 10.56 -5.56
CA MET A 147 3.77 11.27 -5.16
C MET A 147 4.02 12.35 -4.11
N LEU A 148 4.82 12.04 -3.08
CA LEU A 148 5.13 12.99 -2.00
C LEU A 148 5.97 14.17 -2.52
N LEU A 149 6.93 13.93 -3.41
CA LEU A 149 7.71 15.01 -4.01
C LEU A 149 6.87 15.83 -4.98
N SER A 150 5.98 15.22 -5.76
CA SER A 150 5.04 15.94 -6.64
C SER A 150 4.07 16.82 -5.85
N GLY A 151 3.63 16.38 -4.67
CA GLY A 151 2.75 17.18 -3.80
C GLY A 151 3.46 18.07 -2.78
N ARG A 152 4.80 18.15 -2.82
CA ARG A 152 5.62 18.76 -1.76
C ARG A 152 5.24 20.20 -1.39
N THR A 153 4.81 20.99 -2.34
CA THR A 153 4.43 22.39 -2.14
C THR A 153 2.98 22.61 -1.77
N GLY A 154 2.14 21.57 -1.84
CA GLY A 154 0.75 21.60 -1.40
C GLY A 154 0.66 21.67 0.12
N LYS A 155 -0.17 22.58 0.62
CA LYS A 155 -0.30 22.81 2.07
C LYS A 155 -1.09 21.71 2.78
N GLU A 156 -2.05 21.13 2.10
CA GLU A 156 -2.94 20.09 2.62
C GLU A 156 -2.62 18.72 2.01
N ILE A 157 -2.32 18.64 0.71
CA ILE A 157 -2.15 17.39 0.00
C ILE A 157 -0.88 16.63 0.43
N PHE A 158 0.23 17.34 0.67
CA PHE A 158 1.46 16.70 1.14
C PHE A 158 1.29 16.08 2.53
N PRO A 159 0.82 16.82 3.56
CA PRO A 159 0.55 16.24 4.88
C PRO A 159 -0.45 15.08 4.83
N TYR A 160 -1.49 15.20 4.01
CA TYR A 160 -2.48 14.14 3.82
C TYR A 160 -1.85 12.86 3.27
N MET A 161 -1.12 12.95 2.15
CA MET A 161 -0.48 11.78 1.54
C MET A 161 0.55 11.16 2.48
N LEU A 162 1.39 11.97 3.13
CA LEU A 162 2.39 11.49 4.07
C LEU A 162 1.74 10.74 5.23
N THR A 163 0.66 11.30 5.80
CA THR A 163 -0.10 10.64 6.88
C THR A 163 -0.76 9.34 6.39
N LYS A 164 -1.38 9.35 5.22
CA LYS A 164 -2.04 8.17 4.64
C LYS A 164 -1.05 7.03 4.43
N PHE A 165 0.10 7.29 3.83
CA PHE A 165 1.14 6.28 3.64
C PHE A 165 1.72 5.81 4.96
N THR A 166 1.95 6.72 5.92
CA THR A 166 2.41 6.35 7.25
C THR A 166 1.44 5.40 7.94
N ASN A 167 0.15 5.72 7.96
CA ASN A 167 -0.87 4.86 8.57
C ASN A 167 -0.95 3.48 7.90
N LYS A 168 -0.74 3.42 6.58
CA LYS A 168 -0.76 2.16 5.83
C LYS A 168 0.44 1.27 6.16
N TYR A 169 1.64 1.85 6.35
CA TYR A 169 2.88 1.09 6.46
C TYR A 169 3.50 1.06 7.87
N VAL A 170 2.94 1.75 8.85
CA VAL A 170 3.39 1.66 10.26
C VAL A 170 3.16 0.28 10.86
N ASN A 171 2.09 -0.39 10.45
CA ASN A 171 1.78 -1.78 10.74
C ASN A 171 1.36 -2.45 9.43
N PRO A 172 2.30 -2.83 8.57
CA PRO A 172 2.01 -3.30 7.23
C PRO A 172 1.35 -4.68 7.23
N GLU A 173 0.57 -4.95 6.19
CA GLU A 173 -0.08 -6.24 5.98
C GLU A 173 0.92 -7.33 5.56
N TYR A 174 1.96 -6.94 4.81
CA TYR A 174 2.96 -7.87 4.29
C TYR A 174 4.33 -7.65 4.93
N MET A 175 5.01 -8.76 5.22
CA MET A 175 6.36 -8.75 5.78
C MET A 175 7.33 -7.95 4.91
N GLY A 176 8.19 -7.13 5.53
CA GLY A 176 9.18 -6.31 4.85
C GLY A 176 8.68 -4.96 4.38
N GLN A 177 7.37 -4.70 4.35
CA GLN A 177 6.83 -3.39 3.97
C GLN A 177 6.98 -2.33 5.08
N ASP A 178 7.39 -2.70 6.27
CA ASP A 178 7.89 -1.78 7.30
C ASP A 178 9.09 -0.96 6.84
N LYS A 179 9.85 -1.43 5.85
CA LYS A 179 10.88 -0.66 5.13
C LYS A 179 10.29 0.62 4.50
N VAL A 180 9.06 0.59 4.02
CA VAL A 180 8.37 1.77 3.48
C VAL A 180 8.12 2.80 4.58
N PHE A 181 7.66 2.36 5.75
CA PHE A 181 7.48 3.26 6.90
C PHE A 181 8.82 3.87 7.35
N LEU A 182 9.89 3.09 7.42
CA LEU A 182 11.22 3.62 7.75
C LEU A 182 11.75 4.59 6.71
N TYR A 183 11.47 4.34 5.42
CA TYR A 183 11.77 5.32 4.38
C TYR A 183 11.05 6.65 4.63
N LEU A 184 9.74 6.62 4.93
CA LEU A 184 8.97 7.82 5.26
C LEU A 184 9.53 8.55 6.48
N PHE A 185 9.91 7.80 7.50
CA PHE A 185 10.55 8.35 8.68
C PHE A 185 11.87 9.05 8.35
N ASN A 186 12.77 8.37 7.66
CA ASN A 186 14.11 8.87 7.36
C ASN A 186 14.10 10.05 6.37
N GLU A 187 13.20 10.03 5.38
CA GLU A 187 13.19 11.06 4.34
C GLU A 187 12.36 12.29 4.71
N PHE A 188 11.36 12.15 5.57
CA PHE A 188 10.44 13.22 5.88
C PHE A 188 10.40 13.57 7.37
N TYR A 189 9.98 12.67 8.23
CA TYR A 189 9.76 12.99 9.64
C TYR A 189 11.04 13.35 10.39
N SER A 190 12.14 12.64 10.18
CA SER A 190 13.45 12.96 10.80
C SER A 190 14.03 14.29 10.31
N LYS A 191 13.61 14.74 9.12
CA LYS A 191 14.03 16.01 8.50
C LYS A 191 13.12 17.20 8.85
N GLY A 192 12.12 16.99 9.71
CA GLY A 192 11.29 18.06 10.25
C GLY A 192 9.88 18.18 9.67
N ASP A 193 9.44 17.26 8.82
CA ASP A 193 8.07 17.25 8.29
C ASP A 193 7.06 16.77 9.33
N THR A 194 7.01 17.47 10.48
CA THR A 194 6.20 17.09 11.65
C THR A 194 5.23 18.16 12.09
N VAL A 195 5.23 19.33 11.45
CA VAL A 195 4.47 20.51 11.87
C VAL A 195 2.95 20.25 11.96
N PHE A 196 2.44 19.38 11.12
CA PHE A 196 1.02 19.03 11.07
C PHE A 196 0.65 17.88 12.05
N LEU A 197 1.62 17.29 12.76
CA LEU A 197 1.38 16.23 13.72
C LEU A 197 1.15 16.82 15.13
N ASN A 198 0.26 16.18 15.88
CA ASN A 198 0.20 16.38 17.32
C ASN A 198 1.35 15.61 18.03
N ASP A 199 1.62 15.95 19.29
CA ASP A 199 2.73 15.37 20.05
C ASP A 199 2.60 13.85 20.22
N ALA A 200 1.39 13.34 20.42
CA ALA A 200 1.16 11.91 20.59
C ALA A 200 1.48 11.14 19.29
N SER A 201 1.02 11.62 18.13
CA SER A 201 1.32 11.02 16.84
C SER A 201 2.81 11.08 16.51
N ARG A 202 3.44 12.22 16.80
CA ARG A 202 4.89 12.37 16.60
C ARG A 202 5.66 11.37 17.46
N LYS A 203 5.35 11.28 18.75
CA LYS A 203 5.96 10.34 19.67
C LYS A 203 5.82 8.89 19.15
N MET A 204 4.60 8.48 18.80
CA MET A 204 4.32 7.13 18.27
C MET A 204 5.14 6.82 17.01
N ILE A 205 5.21 7.74 16.04
CA ILE A 205 5.98 7.56 14.80
C ILE A 205 7.47 7.36 15.12
N PHE A 206 8.04 8.19 16.01
CA PHE A 206 9.46 8.11 16.37
C PHE A 206 9.78 6.83 17.15
N GLU A 207 8.99 6.47 18.16
CA GLU A 207 9.17 5.25 18.92
C GLU A 207 9.07 4.00 18.03
N ARG A 208 8.07 3.98 17.13
CA ARG A 208 7.90 2.87 16.19
C ARG A 208 9.08 2.76 15.21
N ALA A 209 9.56 3.87 14.67
CA ALA A 209 10.71 3.88 13.77
C ALA A 209 11.96 3.33 14.45
N TYR A 210 12.28 3.81 15.65
CA TYR A 210 13.44 3.31 16.40
C TYR A 210 13.31 1.81 16.74
N SER A 211 12.12 1.33 17.06
CA SER A 211 11.91 -0.11 17.33
C SER A 211 12.13 -0.98 16.09
N LEU A 212 11.82 -0.47 14.89
CA LEU A 212 11.95 -1.21 13.62
C LEU A 212 13.36 -1.15 13.03
N MET A 213 14.13 -0.09 13.29
CA MET A 213 15.46 0.09 12.71
C MET A 213 16.43 -1.04 13.05
N ALA A 214 16.27 -1.68 14.19
CA ALA A 214 17.13 -2.77 14.63
C ALA A 214 16.79 -4.13 13.99
N ASN A 215 15.67 -4.26 13.29
CA ASN A 215 15.13 -5.56 12.84
C ASN A 215 14.71 -5.56 11.36
N GLN A 216 15.49 -4.90 10.50
CA GLN A 216 15.20 -4.88 9.09
C GLN A 216 15.64 -6.16 8.37
N LEU A 217 14.86 -6.63 7.42
CA LEU A 217 15.22 -7.76 6.57
C LEU A 217 16.51 -7.47 5.78
N GLY A 218 17.45 -8.39 5.87
CA GLY A 218 18.76 -8.27 5.22
C GLY A 218 19.80 -7.49 6.00
N GLU A 219 19.43 -6.85 7.11
CA GLU A 219 20.36 -6.16 8.00
C GLU A 219 20.80 -7.08 9.15
N PRO A 220 21.96 -6.82 9.77
CA PRO A 220 22.39 -7.55 10.96
C PRO A 220 21.37 -7.44 12.09
N ALA A 221 21.02 -8.57 12.69
CA ALA A 221 20.13 -8.58 13.85
C ALA A 221 20.72 -7.79 15.03
N ALA A 222 19.85 -7.30 15.91
CA ALA A 222 20.30 -6.66 17.14
C ALA A 222 21.18 -7.60 17.96
N VAL A 223 22.18 -7.03 18.64
CA VAL A 223 23.05 -7.80 19.54
C VAL A 223 22.23 -8.23 20.77
N LEU A 224 22.00 -9.54 20.88
CA LEU A 224 21.34 -10.13 22.03
C LEU A 224 22.40 -10.87 22.89
N ASN A 225 22.65 -10.34 24.07
CA ASN A 225 23.49 -10.97 25.07
C ASN A 225 22.60 -11.48 26.21
N LEU A 226 22.13 -12.72 26.09
CA LEU A 226 21.21 -13.31 27.04
C LEU A 226 21.95 -14.21 28.01
N THR A 227 21.45 -14.28 29.24
CA THR A 227 22.00 -15.14 30.28
C THR A 227 21.18 -16.42 30.34
N ASP A 228 21.83 -17.57 30.24
CA ASP A 228 21.20 -18.86 30.39
C ASP A 228 20.80 -19.15 31.86
N THR A 229 20.12 -20.27 32.10
CA THR A 229 19.68 -20.68 33.45
C THR A 229 20.81 -20.93 34.44
N LEU A 230 22.05 -21.08 33.96
CA LEU A 230 23.25 -21.25 34.77
C LEU A 230 23.97 -19.90 35.03
N GLY A 231 23.41 -18.79 34.57
CA GLY A 231 24.02 -17.46 34.74
C GLY A 231 25.13 -17.14 33.72
N VAL A 232 25.32 -17.97 32.70
CA VAL A 232 26.34 -17.77 31.66
C VAL A 232 25.79 -16.94 30.52
N VAL A 233 26.50 -15.89 30.13
CA VAL A 233 26.11 -15.05 28.98
C VAL A 233 26.29 -15.80 27.66
N LYS A 234 25.25 -15.88 26.87
CA LYS A 234 25.23 -16.52 25.57
C LYS A 234 24.86 -15.46 24.47
N PRO A 235 25.86 -14.89 23.80
CA PRO A 235 25.59 -13.95 22.71
C PRO A 235 24.94 -14.64 21.51
N LEU A 236 23.93 -14.02 20.88
CA LEU A 236 23.30 -14.55 19.66
C LEU A 236 24.34 -14.87 18.59
N TYR A 237 25.28 -13.97 18.35
CA TYR A 237 26.33 -14.12 17.34
C TYR A 237 27.41 -15.17 17.65
N ALA A 238 27.43 -15.72 18.86
CA ALA A 238 28.30 -16.86 19.21
C ALA A 238 27.69 -18.22 18.77
N VAL A 239 26.46 -18.22 18.24
CA VAL A 239 25.83 -19.44 17.75
C VAL A 239 26.39 -19.77 16.36
N ASP A 240 27.21 -20.79 16.26
CA ASP A 240 27.76 -21.28 15.00
C ASP A 240 26.75 -22.19 14.30
N ALA A 241 26.00 -21.63 13.33
CA ALA A 241 25.00 -22.35 12.53
C ALA A 241 24.78 -21.67 11.19
N LYS A 242 24.43 -22.46 10.18
CA LYS A 242 24.08 -21.92 8.85
C LYS A 242 22.84 -21.02 8.89
N PHE A 243 21.88 -21.37 9.72
CA PHE A 243 20.67 -20.61 9.99
C PHE A 243 20.42 -20.64 11.50
N THR A 244 20.02 -19.49 12.06
CA THR A 244 19.63 -19.38 13.47
C THR A 244 18.21 -18.84 13.53
N MET A 245 17.30 -19.58 14.15
CA MET A 245 15.95 -19.13 14.45
C MET A 245 15.90 -18.69 15.92
N VAL A 246 15.48 -17.45 16.15
CA VAL A 246 15.28 -16.92 17.49
C VAL A 246 13.79 -16.96 17.79
N VAL A 247 13.40 -17.66 18.86
CA VAL A 247 12.00 -17.78 19.29
C VAL A 247 11.85 -17.11 20.64
N PHE A 248 11.01 -16.08 20.71
CA PHE A 248 10.60 -15.45 21.96
C PHE A 248 9.30 -16.10 22.42
N TRP A 249 9.29 -16.67 23.61
CA TRP A 249 8.14 -17.33 24.15
C TRP A 249 8.01 -17.13 25.67
N ASP A 250 6.79 -17.27 26.17
CA ASP A 250 6.48 -17.23 27.61
C ASP A 250 5.93 -18.59 28.04
N PRO A 251 6.54 -19.25 29.05
CA PRO A 251 6.07 -20.55 29.57
C PRO A 251 4.66 -20.50 30.16
N HIS A 252 4.16 -19.30 30.48
CA HIS A 252 2.80 -19.12 31.00
C HIS A 252 1.77 -18.79 29.91
N CYS A 253 2.22 -18.51 28.69
CA CYS A 253 1.36 -18.22 27.54
C CYS A 253 0.76 -19.53 26.97
N GLY A 254 -0.54 -19.70 27.01
CA GLY A 254 -1.24 -20.87 26.48
C GLY A 254 -0.97 -21.12 25.00
N HIS A 255 -1.00 -20.06 24.17
CA HIS A 255 -0.70 -20.16 22.73
C HIS A 255 0.74 -20.59 22.47
N CYS A 256 1.71 -20.12 23.24
CA CYS A 256 3.09 -20.52 23.07
C CYS A 256 3.25 -22.03 23.35
N LYS A 257 2.60 -22.54 24.39
CA LYS A 257 2.62 -23.97 24.73
C LYS A 257 2.02 -24.88 23.65
N GLU A 258 1.04 -24.38 22.91
CA GLU A 258 0.39 -25.12 21.82
C GLU A 258 1.21 -25.03 20.53
N GLN A 259 1.71 -23.85 20.19
CA GLN A 259 2.34 -23.57 18.89
C GLN A 259 3.79 -24.05 18.82
N ILE A 260 4.58 -23.90 19.88
CA ILE A 260 5.99 -24.31 19.86
C ILE A 260 6.15 -25.82 19.67
N PRO A 261 5.43 -26.72 20.36
CA PRO A 261 5.54 -28.17 20.14
C PRO A 261 5.00 -28.63 18.79
N SER A 262 4.00 -27.94 18.22
CA SER A 262 3.37 -28.36 16.98
C SER A 262 4.10 -27.93 15.71
N GLY A 263 4.90 -26.87 15.78
CA GLY A 263 5.65 -26.34 14.64
C GLY A 263 7.14 -26.69 14.60
N LEU A 264 7.68 -27.14 15.72
CA LEU A 264 9.10 -27.43 15.87
C LEU A 264 9.22 -28.82 16.54
N VAL A 265 9.84 -29.78 15.87
CA VAL A 265 10.28 -31.00 16.54
C VAL A 265 11.51 -30.64 17.37
N LEU A 266 11.23 -30.22 18.61
CA LEU A 266 12.25 -29.83 19.57
C LEU A 266 12.66 -31.06 20.35
N THR A 267 13.88 -31.52 20.23
CA THR A 267 14.46 -32.48 21.18
C THR A 267 14.81 -31.71 22.45
N GLN A 268 14.08 -31.99 23.49
CA GLN A 268 14.42 -31.52 24.83
C GLN A 268 15.79 -32.10 25.20
N LEU A 269 16.79 -31.24 25.30
CA LEU A 269 18.05 -31.63 25.94
C LEU A 269 17.74 -31.88 27.39
N ALA A 270 18.07 -33.11 27.83
CA ALA A 270 17.84 -33.56 29.18
C ALA A 270 18.45 -32.56 30.18
N SER A 271 17.64 -32.27 31.20
CA SER A 271 17.92 -31.42 32.35
C SER A 271 17.84 -29.91 32.20
N ASN A 272 16.82 -29.34 32.78
CA ASN A 272 16.69 -27.98 33.37
C ASN A 272 17.28 -26.78 32.66
N ASP A 273 17.80 -26.90 31.43
CA ASP A 273 18.33 -25.80 30.65
C ASP A 273 17.30 -25.47 29.56
N THR A 274 16.44 -24.49 29.85
CA THR A 274 15.35 -24.07 28.99
C THR A 274 15.79 -23.13 27.87
N THR A 275 17.07 -22.80 27.81
CA THR A 275 17.61 -21.76 26.91
C THR A 275 17.98 -22.28 25.52
N TYR A 276 18.16 -23.57 25.33
CA TYR A 276 18.56 -24.13 24.03
C TYR A 276 17.77 -25.37 23.67
N VAL A 277 17.02 -25.26 22.58
CA VAL A 277 16.33 -26.40 22.00
C VAL A 277 16.94 -26.68 20.63
N THR A 278 17.48 -27.87 20.44
CA THR A 278 17.99 -28.30 19.14
C THR A 278 16.90 -29.00 18.38
N PRO A 279 16.46 -28.48 17.23
CA PRO A 279 15.51 -29.19 16.40
C PRO A 279 16.17 -30.45 15.80
N THR A 280 15.52 -31.58 15.89
CA THR A 280 15.85 -32.75 15.05
C THR A 280 15.31 -32.49 13.64
N LEU A 281 16.01 -31.64 12.88
CA LEU A 281 15.88 -31.63 11.45
C LEU A 281 16.83 -32.70 10.92
N GLU A 282 16.39 -33.50 9.98
CA GLU A 282 17.21 -34.53 9.28
C GLU A 282 18.43 -33.95 8.54
N THR A 283 18.65 -32.63 8.63
CA THR A 283 19.81 -31.92 8.10
C THR A 283 20.60 -31.26 9.23
N PRO A 284 21.92 -31.55 9.35
CA PRO A 284 22.73 -31.19 10.54
C PRO A 284 23.15 -29.73 10.66
N GLN A 285 22.44 -28.77 10.13
CA GLN A 285 22.93 -27.39 9.97
C GLN A 285 21.99 -26.25 10.47
N ALA A 286 20.92 -26.54 11.17
CA ALA A 286 20.08 -25.50 11.76
C ALA A 286 20.09 -25.60 13.31
N LYS A 287 20.37 -24.48 13.98
CA LYS A 287 20.21 -24.35 15.44
C LYS A 287 19.06 -23.42 15.71
N VAL A 288 18.17 -23.80 16.61
CA VAL A 288 17.11 -22.93 17.14
C VAL A 288 17.56 -22.42 18.50
N VAL A 289 17.65 -21.12 18.64
CA VAL A 289 17.86 -20.48 19.93
C VAL A 289 16.49 -20.09 20.46
N VAL A 290 16.07 -20.71 21.54
CA VAL A 290 14.82 -20.38 22.24
C VAL A 290 15.17 -19.43 23.38
N ILE A 291 14.56 -18.27 23.36
CA ILE A 291 14.72 -17.27 24.42
C ILE A 291 13.44 -17.29 25.24
N GLU A 292 13.57 -17.71 26.50
CA GLU A 292 12.49 -17.62 27.45
C GLU A 292 12.56 -16.24 28.14
N GLU A 293 11.53 -15.44 27.99
CA GLU A 293 11.44 -14.16 28.68
C GLU A 293 10.94 -14.38 30.10
N LEU A 294 11.84 -14.35 31.06
CA LEU A 294 11.56 -14.45 32.51
C LEU A 294 10.99 -13.17 33.11
N THR A 295 10.36 -12.30 32.35
CA THR A 295 9.70 -11.13 32.89
C THR A 295 8.24 -11.47 33.20
N GLY A 296 7.85 -11.38 34.47
CA GLY A 296 6.47 -11.54 34.94
C GLY A 296 5.50 -10.45 34.46
N ALA A 297 5.76 -9.85 33.29
CA ALA A 297 4.85 -8.97 32.57
C ALA A 297 3.83 -9.83 31.85
N ARG A 298 2.58 -9.79 32.28
CA ARG A 298 1.44 -10.35 31.56
C ARG A 298 1.49 -9.81 30.13
N CYS A 299 1.73 -10.68 29.17
CA CYS A 299 1.69 -10.34 27.75
C CYS A 299 0.26 -9.95 27.35
N THR A 300 -0.07 -8.67 27.52
CA THR A 300 -1.35 -8.10 27.06
C THR A 300 -1.33 -7.76 25.57
N ASN A 301 -0.19 -7.88 24.90
CA ASN A 301 0.02 -7.47 23.52
C ASN A 301 0.81 -8.50 22.68
N CYS A 302 0.61 -9.80 22.91
CA CYS A 302 1.05 -10.74 21.89
C CYS A 302 0.27 -10.43 20.61
N PRO A 303 0.94 -10.21 19.46
CA PRO A 303 0.22 -9.99 18.20
C PRO A 303 -0.69 -11.18 17.93
N LYS A 304 -1.98 -10.89 17.70
CA LYS A 304 -2.97 -11.88 17.28
C LYS A 304 -2.69 -12.30 15.86
#